data_bf55754a8ac12f80fb3ea27dafe81701
#
_entry.id   bf55754a8ac12f80fb3ea27dafe81701
#
_cell.length_a   1.000
_cell.length_b   1.000
_cell.length_c   1.000
_cell.angle_alpha   90.00
_cell.angle_beta   90.00
_cell.angle_gamma   90.00
#
_symmetry.space_group_name_H-M   'P 1'
#
loop_
_entity.id
_entity.type
_entity.pdbx_description
1 polymer ?
#
loop_
_entity_poly.entity_id
_entity_poly.type
_entity_poly.pdbx_seq_one_letter_code
_entity_poly.pdbx_strand_id
1 'polypeptide(L)'
;MGAGKVYVLFRRTMDQMSALQTEYNEAVEEGVEFLWETTVTEFIGSNGKLEKIRVKTPEGENFMPIDRILLAIGSRPANRIVSTTSGIEVDDTGYVITKERPYGMTTRKGVFAGGDVVHTPQTVVLAMKEAKQVAKGIAQFVDAKKLLEE
;
A
#
# COMPACT_ATOMS: atom_id res chain seq x y z
N MET A 1 -13.71 21.72 16.44
CA MET A 1 -14.84 21.52 15.49
C MET A 1 -14.82 20.05 15.10
N GLY A 2 -15.81 19.26 15.56
CA GLY A 2 -15.94 17.85 15.23
C GLY A 2 -16.73 17.63 13.94
N ALA A 3 -16.52 16.51 13.26
CA ALA A 3 -17.40 16.05 12.20
C ALA A 3 -18.78 15.68 12.78
N GLY A 4 -19.87 15.96 12.06
CA GLY A 4 -21.21 15.63 12.52
C GLY A 4 -21.48 14.11 12.50
N LYS A 5 -21.00 13.44 11.45
CA LYS A 5 -21.02 11.98 11.28
C LYS A 5 -19.75 11.53 10.57
N VAL A 6 -19.22 10.40 10.98
CA VAL A 6 -18.05 9.77 10.38
C VAL A 6 -18.39 8.35 9.97
N TYR A 7 -18.05 7.99 8.75
CA TYR A 7 -18.29 6.66 8.20
C TYR A 7 -16.97 6.03 7.74
N VAL A 8 -16.81 4.74 8.00
CA VAL A 8 -15.78 3.90 7.38
C VAL A 8 -16.48 2.94 6.41
N LEU A 9 -16.23 3.12 5.12
CA LEU A 9 -16.76 2.25 4.08
C LEU A 9 -15.69 1.19 3.75
N PHE A 10 -16.03 -0.07 3.95
CA PHE A 10 -15.13 -1.18 3.71
C PHE A 10 -15.76 -2.18 2.72
N ARG A 11 -15.03 -2.50 1.65
CA ARG A 11 -15.55 -3.33 0.55
C ARG A 11 -15.74 -4.82 0.87
N ARG A 12 -15.34 -5.25 2.07
CA ARG A 12 -15.39 -6.63 2.53
C ARG A 12 -16.12 -6.70 3.88
N THR A 13 -16.16 -7.88 4.45
CA THR A 13 -16.73 -8.14 5.77
C THR A 13 -15.77 -7.76 6.89
N MET A 14 -16.27 -7.65 8.12
CA MET A 14 -15.50 -7.22 9.29
C MET A 14 -14.30 -8.13 9.58
N ASP A 15 -14.45 -9.44 9.43
CA ASP A 15 -13.39 -10.45 9.64
C ASP A 15 -12.19 -10.30 8.69
N GLN A 16 -12.38 -9.60 7.58
CA GLN A 16 -11.33 -9.32 6.60
C GLN A 16 -10.66 -7.95 6.77
N MET A 17 -11.04 -7.20 7.80
CA MET A 17 -10.42 -5.92 8.11
C MET A 17 -9.09 -6.13 8.83
N SER A 18 -8.04 -5.43 8.39
CA SER A 18 -6.69 -5.55 8.94
C SER A 18 -6.42 -4.67 10.16
N ALA A 19 -7.36 -3.82 10.56
CA ALA A 19 -7.23 -3.00 11.76
C ALA A 19 -7.27 -3.87 13.03
N LEU A 20 -6.63 -3.40 14.09
CA LEU A 20 -6.69 -4.06 15.39
C LEU A 20 -8.10 -3.94 15.98
N GLN A 21 -8.54 -4.99 16.67
CA GLN A 21 -9.86 -4.99 17.31
C GLN A 21 -10.03 -3.84 18.32
N THR A 22 -8.94 -3.44 18.99
CA THR A 22 -8.92 -2.28 19.89
C THR A 22 -9.21 -0.98 19.15
N GLU A 23 -8.57 -0.74 18.02
CA GLU A 23 -8.79 0.45 17.20
C GLU A 23 -10.22 0.51 16.65
N TYR A 24 -10.76 -0.63 16.24
CA TYR A 24 -12.15 -0.73 15.82
C TYR A 24 -13.12 -0.36 16.95
N ASN A 25 -12.92 -0.93 18.15
CA ASN A 25 -13.77 -0.67 19.29
C ASN A 25 -13.72 0.81 19.72
N GLU A 26 -12.54 1.41 19.77
CA GLU A 26 -12.35 2.83 20.06
C GLU A 26 -13.09 3.72 19.05
N ALA A 27 -12.98 3.42 17.75
CA ALA A 27 -13.69 4.16 16.71
C ALA A 27 -15.22 4.07 16.86
N VAL A 28 -15.75 2.89 17.18
CA VAL A 28 -17.19 2.70 17.44
C VAL A 28 -17.64 3.47 18.69
N GLU A 29 -16.85 3.46 19.76
CA GLU A 29 -17.14 4.24 20.98
C GLU A 29 -17.15 5.75 20.72
N GLU A 30 -16.30 6.23 19.78
CA GLU A 30 -16.30 7.62 19.32
C GLU A 30 -17.45 7.96 18.35
N GLY A 31 -18.29 6.98 18.00
CA GLY A 31 -19.47 7.17 17.16
C GLY A 31 -19.20 7.04 15.65
N VAL A 32 -18.11 6.37 15.25
CA VAL A 32 -17.85 6.04 13.84
C VAL A 32 -18.77 4.90 13.41
N GLU A 33 -19.48 5.09 12.31
CA GLU A 33 -20.33 4.08 11.69
C GLU A 33 -19.55 3.29 10.62
N PHE A 34 -19.51 1.96 10.73
CA PHE A 34 -18.85 1.09 9.75
C PHE A 34 -19.87 0.51 8.78
N LEU A 35 -19.64 0.73 7.50
CA LEU A 35 -20.46 0.21 6.40
C LEU A 35 -19.67 -0.89 5.67
N TRP A 36 -19.99 -2.13 6.02
CA TRP A 36 -19.36 -3.32 5.46
C TRP A 36 -19.87 -3.60 4.05
N GLU A 37 -19.09 -4.36 3.26
CA GLU A 37 -19.42 -4.75 1.88
C GLU A 37 -19.84 -3.58 0.99
N THR A 38 -19.38 -2.37 1.37
CA THR A 38 -19.75 -1.11 0.72
C THR A 38 -18.59 -0.56 -0.10
N THR A 39 -18.84 -0.35 -1.39
CA THR A 39 -17.86 0.19 -2.35
C THR A 39 -18.35 1.52 -2.91
N VAL A 40 -17.49 2.54 -2.88
CA VAL A 40 -17.78 3.81 -3.56
C VAL A 40 -17.57 3.64 -5.06
N THR A 41 -18.58 3.96 -5.86
CA THR A 41 -18.54 3.83 -7.33
C THR A 41 -18.47 5.19 -8.03
N GLU A 42 -18.90 6.26 -7.38
CA GLU A 42 -18.89 7.60 -7.96
C GLU A 42 -18.80 8.69 -6.89
N PHE A 43 -18.07 9.77 -7.21
CA PHE A 43 -18.03 11.01 -6.44
C PHE A 43 -18.85 12.06 -7.17
N ILE A 44 -19.81 12.68 -6.51
CA ILE A 44 -20.73 13.65 -7.10
C ILE A 44 -20.63 14.96 -6.34
N GLY A 45 -20.41 16.04 -7.07
CA GLY A 45 -20.30 17.37 -6.49
C GLY A 45 -20.40 18.46 -7.54
N SER A 46 -20.43 19.70 -7.10
CA SER A 46 -20.48 20.88 -7.95
C SER A 46 -19.52 21.97 -7.45
N ASN A 47 -19.04 22.80 -8.36
CA ASN A 47 -18.17 23.93 -8.05
C ASN A 47 -16.94 23.57 -7.19
N GLY A 48 -16.37 22.36 -7.41
CA GLY A 48 -15.21 21.87 -6.66
C GLY A 48 -15.51 21.40 -5.23
N LYS A 49 -16.78 21.24 -4.87
CA LYS A 49 -17.22 20.69 -3.58
C LYS A 49 -17.88 19.34 -3.77
N LEU A 50 -17.50 18.38 -2.92
CA LEU A 50 -18.17 17.10 -2.83
C LEU A 50 -19.54 17.28 -2.12
N GLU A 51 -20.58 16.67 -2.66
CA GLU A 51 -21.95 16.75 -2.12
C GLU A 51 -22.47 15.39 -1.70
N LYS A 52 -22.16 14.35 -2.50
CA LYS A 52 -22.57 12.97 -2.22
C LYS A 52 -21.69 11.99 -2.96
N ILE A 53 -21.79 10.73 -2.54
CA ILE A 53 -21.18 9.59 -3.22
C ILE A 53 -22.26 8.60 -3.63
N ARG A 54 -21.99 7.85 -4.69
CA ARG A 54 -22.74 6.65 -5.01
C ARG A 54 -22.01 5.46 -4.42
N VAL A 55 -22.73 4.62 -3.70
CA VAL A 55 -22.20 3.41 -3.09
C VAL A 55 -22.96 2.19 -3.61
N LYS A 56 -22.22 1.09 -3.74
CA LYS A 56 -22.75 -0.23 -4.05
C LYS A 56 -22.62 -1.12 -2.82
N THR A 57 -23.73 -1.71 -2.42
CA THR A 57 -23.85 -2.69 -1.33
C THR A 57 -24.43 -4.01 -1.90
N PRO A 58 -24.49 -5.11 -1.13
CA PRO A 58 -25.17 -6.34 -1.53
C PRO A 58 -26.66 -6.13 -1.87
N GLU A 59 -27.29 -5.13 -1.25
CA GLU A 59 -28.71 -4.81 -1.41
C GLU A 59 -28.99 -3.93 -2.65
N GLY A 60 -27.94 -3.32 -3.24
CA GLY A 60 -28.05 -2.47 -4.41
C GLY A 60 -27.21 -1.20 -4.35
N GLU A 61 -27.56 -0.24 -5.21
CA GLU A 61 -26.87 1.06 -5.27
C GLU A 61 -27.67 2.14 -4.56
N ASN A 62 -26.99 2.95 -3.77
CA ASN A 62 -27.57 4.05 -3.00
C ASN A 62 -26.69 5.32 -3.10
N PHE A 63 -27.28 6.47 -2.77
CA PHE A 63 -26.56 7.73 -2.61
C PHE A 63 -26.40 8.09 -1.14
N MET A 64 -25.20 8.53 -0.76
CA MET A 64 -24.91 9.03 0.57
C MET A 64 -24.45 10.49 0.47
N PRO A 65 -25.12 11.44 1.17
CA PRO A 65 -24.63 12.82 1.28
C PRO A 65 -23.34 12.83 2.12
N ILE A 66 -22.27 13.40 1.56
CA ILE A 66 -20.93 13.47 2.15
C ILE A 66 -20.27 14.77 1.67
N ASP A 67 -19.66 15.50 2.57
CA ASP A 67 -18.93 16.73 2.28
C ASP A 67 -17.40 16.54 2.22
N ARG A 68 -16.89 15.45 2.78
CA ARG A 68 -15.46 15.12 2.79
C ARG A 68 -15.23 13.62 2.69
N ILE A 69 -14.17 13.22 1.98
CA ILE A 69 -13.74 11.83 1.88
C ILE A 69 -12.22 11.72 2.04
N LEU A 70 -11.78 10.69 2.74
CA LEU A 70 -10.39 10.29 2.85
C LEU A 70 -10.23 8.91 2.21
N LEU A 71 -9.36 8.81 1.20
CA LEU A 71 -9.09 7.55 0.52
C LEU A 71 -7.96 6.80 1.23
N ALA A 72 -8.30 5.74 1.94
CA ALA A 72 -7.37 4.85 2.64
C ALA A 72 -7.36 3.46 1.96
N ILE A 73 -7.21 3.43 0.62
CA ILE A 73 -7.36 2.23 -0.22
C ILE A 73 -6.06 1.44 -0.42
N GLY A 74 -5.00 1.80 0.31
CA GLY A 74 -3.67 1.22 0.19
C GLY A 74 -2.82 1.86 -0.91
N SER A 75 -1.57 1.43 -0.98
CA SER A 75 -0.59 1.91 -1.96
C SER A 75 -0.21 0.78 -2.91
N ARG A 76 0.21 1.14 -4.10
CA ARG A 76 0.88 0.23 -5.04
C ARG A 76 2.30 0.71 -5.27
N PRO A 77 3.25 -0.20 -5.56
CA PRO A 77 4.61 0.20 -5.89
C PRO A 77 4.64 1.17 -7.07
N ALA A 78 5.48 2.22 -6.98
CA ALA A 78 5.68 3.16 -8.06
C ALA A 78 6.61 2.55 -9.13
N ASN A 79 6.06 1.73 -10.01
CA ASN A 79 6.80 0.90 -10.98
C ASN A 79 7.43 1.67 -12.15
N ARG A 80 7.34 2.99 -12.18
CA ARG A 80 7.80 3.76 -13.35
C ARG A 80 9.28 3.51 -13.68
N ILE A 81 10.15 3.50 -12.67
CA ILE A 81 11.58 3.23 -12.86
C ILE A 81 11.78 1.81 -13.41
N VAL A 82 11.05 0.85 -12.88
CA VAL A 82 11.17 -0.56 -13.26
C VAL A 82 10.66 -0.79 -14.68
N SER A 83 9.51 -0.24 -15.03
CA SER A 83 8.91 -0.38 -16.37
C SER A 83 9.72 0.29 -17.47
N THR A 84 10.56 1.28 -17.15
CA THR A 84 11.44 1.97 -18.09
C THR A 84 12.87 1.47 -18.09
N THR A 85 13.22 0.52 -17.20
CA THR A 85 14.59 -0.02 -17.07
C THR A 85 14.59 -1.50 -17.43
N SER A 86 15.24 -1.84 -18.54
CA SER A 86 15.34 -3.24 -18.98
C SER A 86 16.11 -4.11 -17.98
N GLY A 87 15.63 -5.35 -17.79
CA GLY A 87 16.28 -6.38 -16.96
C GLY A 87 15.97 -6.31 -15.47
N ILE A 88 15.07 -5.43 -15.05
CA ILE A 88 14.48 -5.46 -13.71
C ILE A 88 13.06 -6.01 -13.85
N GLU A 89 12.78 -7.14 -13.20
CA GLU A 89 11.49 -7.79 -13.21
C GLU A 89 10.71 -7.49 -11.94
N VAL A 90 9.40 -7.55 -12.05
CA VAL A 90 8.45 -7.44 -10.95
C VAL A 90 7.57 -8.67 -10.90
N ASP A 91 7.04 -8.95 -9.73
CA ASP A 91 6.01 -9.98 -9.55
C ASP A 91 4.64 -9.54 -10.08
N ASP A 92 3.63 -10.43 -10.00
CA ASP A 92 2.26 -10.18 -10.47
C ASP A 92 1.57 -9.01 -9.73
N THR A 93 2.08 -8.61 -8.58
CA THR A 93 1.56 -7.49 -7.77
C THR A 93 2.31 -6.19 -8.01
N GLY A 94 3.43 -6.25 -8.74
CA GLY A 94 4.24 -5.11 -9.15
C GLY A 94 5.43 -4.81 -8.23
N TYR A 95 5.77 -5.68 -7.29
CA TYR A 95 6.97 -5.55 -6.47
C TYR A 95 8.21 -6.07 -7.21
N VAL A 96 9.36 -5.41 -6.96
CA VAL A 96 10.63 -5.79 -7.59
C VAL A 96 11.09 -7.15 -7.06
N ILE A 97 11.38 -8.07 -7.99
CA ILE A 97 11.92 -9.39 -7.64
C ILE A 97 13.39 -9.23 -7.25
N THR A 98 13.75 -9.73 -6.06
CA THR A 98 15.11 -9.70 -5.53
C THR A 98 15.61 -11.08 -5.16
N LYS A 99 16.95 -11.23 -5.11
CA LYS A 99 17.64 -12.46 -4.73
C LYS A 99 17.97 -12.45 -3.25
N GLU A 100 18.06 -13.64 -2.66
CA GLU A 100 18.57 -13.81 -1.30
C GLU A 100 20.10 -13.71 -1.21
N ARG A 101 20.80 -14.03 -2.28
CA ARG A 101 22.28 -13.98 -2.33
C ARG A 101 22.79 -13.45 -3.68
N PRO A 102 23.50 -12.32 -3.70
CA PRO A 102 23.61 -11.35 -2.61
C PRO A 102 22.25 -10.73 -2.31
N TYR A 103 21.97 -10.48 -1.02
CA TYR A 103 20.66 -10.03 -0.57
C TYR A 103 20.25 -8.71 -1.22
N GLY A 104 19.01 -8.67 -1.71
CA GLY A 104 18.43 -7.48 -2.34
C GLY A 104 18.87 -7.23 -3.78
N MET A 105 19.71 -8.09 -4.40
CA MET A 105 20.05 -7.94 -5.81
C MET A 105 18.83 -8.28 -6.68
N THR A 106 18.47 -7.38 -7.59
CA THR A 106 17.37 -7.58 -8.53
C THR A 106 17.72 -8.61 -9.60
N THR A 107 16.82 -8.86 -10.54
CA THR A 107 17.09 -9.67 -11.74
C THR A 107 18.19 -9.05 -12.62
N ARG A 108 18.36 -7.74 -12.57
CA ARG A 108 19.47 -7.04 -13.23
C ARG A 108 20.73 -7.06 -12.35
N LYS A 109 21.81 -7.68 -12.86
CA LYS A 109 23.08 -7.80 -12.13
C LYS A 109 23.64 -6.44 -11.71
N GLY A 110 24.00 -6.30 -10.43
CA GLY A 110 24.57 -5.09 -9.86
C GLY A 110 23.56 -4.00 -9.50
N VAL A 111 22.25 -4.26 -9.66
CA VAL A 111 21.18 -3.39 -9.22
C VAL A 111 20.50 -4.01 -8.00
N PHE A 112 20.28 -3.21 -6.96
CA PHE A 112 19.73 -3.67 -5.68
C PHE A 112 18.47 -2.88 -5.33
N ALA A 113 17.55 -3.54 -4.65
CA ALA A 113 16.31 -2.95 -4.16
C ALA A 113 15.97 -3.49 -2.76
N GLY A 114 15.23 -2.70 -1.98
CA GLY A 114 14.73 -3.07 -0.66
C GLY A 114 13.66 -2.11 -0.16
N GLY A 115 12.96 -2.47 0.91
CA GLY A 115 11.84 -1.72 1.45
C GLY A 115 10.55 -1.86 0.64
N ASP A 116 9.72 -0.83 0.67
CA ASP A 116 8.35 -0.84 0.12
C ASP A 116 8.25 -1.08 -1.40
N VAL A 117 9.36 -1.07 -2.12
CA VAL A 117 9.42 -1.41 -3.55
C VAL A 117 9.56 -2.93 -3.78
N VAL A 118 9.96 -3.67 -2.76
CA VAL A 118 10.16 -5.13 -2.78
C VAL A 118 9.06 -5.86 -2.01
N HIS A 119 8.55 -5.24 -0.96
CA HIS A 119 7.52 -5.83 -0.09
C HIS A 119 6.35 -4.87 0.09
N THR A 120 5.19 -5.42 0.44
CA THR A 120 4.05 -4.60 0.85
C THR A 120 4.46 -3.60 1.94
N PRO A 121 4.16 -2.31 1.79
CA PRO A 121 4.50 -1.29 2.76
C PRO A 121 4.03 -1.67 4.18
N GLN A 122 4.93 -1.55 5.16
CA GLN A 122 4.62 -1.86 6.55
C GLN A 122 5.04 -0.68 7.45
N THR A 123 6.27 -0.71 7.94
CA THR A 123 6.78 0.31 8.86
C THR A 123 8.15 0.82 8.43
N VAL A 124 8.45 2.07 8.82
CA VAL A 124 9.78 2.67 8.62
C VAL A 124 10.88 1.81 9.25
N VAL A 125 10.61 1.20 10.41
CA VAL A 125 11.57 0.32 11.11
C VAL A 125 11.94 -0.89 10.26
N LEU A 126 10.97 -1.52 9.61
CA LEU A 126 11.22 -2.67 8.73
C LEU A 126 11.97 -2.26 7.47
N ALA A 127 11.61 -1.14 6.86
CA ALA A 127 12.34 -0.60 5.72
C ALA A 127 13.82 -0.30 6.06
N MET A 128 14.09 0.28 7.24
CA MET A 128 15.45 0.51 7.72
C MET A 128 16.22 -0.78 8.01
N LYS A 129 15.57 -1.78 8.59
CA LYS A 129 16.18 -3.11 8.82
C LYS A 129 16.58 -3.75 7.49
N GLU A 130 15.73 -3.70 6.51
CA GLU A 130 15.97 -4.25 5.19
C GLU A 130 17.08 -3.49 4.45
N ALA A 131 17.09 -2.17 4.49
CA ALA A 131 18.16 -1.36 3.91
C ALA A 131 19.55 -1.75 4.44
N LYS A 132 19.66 -2.07 5.75
CA LYS A 132 20.91 -2.58 6.32
C LYS A 132 21.32 -3.95 5.75
N GLN A 133 20.37 -4.83 5.45
CA GLN A 133 20.65 -6.12 4.82
C GLN A 133 21.07 -5.96 3.36
N VAL A 134 20.38 -5.10 2.62
CA VAL A 134 20.74 -4.75 1.23
C VAL A 134 22.14 -4.16 1.15
N ALA A 135 22.50 -3.25 2.07
CA ALA A 135 23.85 -2.68 2.14
C ALA A 135 24.94 -3.77 2.28
N LYS A 136 24.71 -4.79 3.13
CA LYS A 136 25.60 -5.95 3.25
C LYS A 136 25.67 -6.75 1.94
N GLY A 137 24.52 -6.95 1.27
CA GLY A 137 24.48 -7.62 -0.04
C GLY A 137 25.26 -6.88 -1.12
N ILE A 138 25.21 -5.56 -1.13
CA ILE A 138 26.01 -4.72 -2.02
C ILE A 138 27.51 -4.92 -1.73
N ALA A 139 27.93 -4.85 -0.47
CA ALA A 139 29.33 -5.06 -0.08
C ALA A 139 29.83 -6.43 -0.54
N GLN A 140 29.08 -7.51 -0.26
CA GLN A 140 29.42 -8.86 -0.70
C GLN A 140 29.58 -8.97 -2.22
N PHE A 141 28.68 -8.32 -2.97
CA PHE A 141 28.75 -8.31 -4.43
C PHE A 141 30.00 -7.59 -4.95
N VAL A 142 30.34 -6.44 -4.36
CA VAL A 142 31.52 -5.65 -4.75
C VAL A 142 32.80 -6.40 -4.41
N ASP A 143 32.90 -7.03 -3.24
CA ASP A 143 34.08 -7.79 -2.84
C ASP A 143 34.28 -9.02 -3.75
N ALA A 144 33.21 -9.76 -4.04
CA ALA A 144 33.28 -10.88 -4.98
C ALA A 144 33.69 -10.44 -6.39
N LYS A 145 33.24 -9.27 -6.84
CA LYS A 145 33.62 -8.72 -8.15
C LYS A 145 35.12 -8.38 -8.20
N LYS A 146 35.66 -7.76 -7.16
CA LYS A 146 37.10 -7.44 -7.06
C LYS A 146 37.98 -8.68 -7.16
N LEU A 147 37.61 -9.77 -6.44
CA LEU A 147 38.34 -11.04 -6.49
C LEU A 147 38.33 -11.73 -7.86
N LEU A 148 37.41 -11.39 -8.75
CA LEU A 148 37.35 -11.95 -10.10
C LEU A 148 38.06 -11.10 -11.14
N GLU A 149 38.46 -9.88 -10.80
CA GLU A 149 39.18 -8.93 -11.65
C GLU A 149 40.68 -8.92 -11.35
N GLU A 150 41.14 -9.59 -10.26
CA GLU A 150 42.54 -9.92 -9.94
C GLU A 150 42.98 -11.23 -10.63
#